data_887eb8a113b63c13207083d7c4f91a3c
#
_entry.id   887eb8a113b63c13207083d7c4f91a3c
#
_cell.length_a   1.000
_cell.length_b   1.000
_cell.length_c   1.000
_cell.angle_alpha   90.00
_cell.angle_beta   90.00
_cell.angle_gamma   90.00
#
_symmetry.space_group_name_H-M   'P 1'
#
loop_
_entity.id
_entity.type
_entity.pdbx_description
1 polymer ?
#
loop_
_entity_poly.entity_id
_entity_poly.type
_entity_poly.pdbx_seq_one_letter_code
_entity_poly.pdbx_strand_id
1 'polypeptide(L)'
;MTVKVVSRSASHTAQNLPEITVMPLSLAQMRRNYTLNGLQDEAALDDPLAMFRQWLQQARDTECAPVEANSMVLATVDDEGRPHCRVLLLKGLSDEGFTFFGNYQSDKGRQLAANPYAAMTFFWPGLERQVRIEGRVSRLDPQLSDAYFDSRSMASRLGAWASPQSRPLASRAALESMLAQTIKGFVGQTVSRPEYWGGYCLHPERLEFWQGRADRLHDRLDYRLLDGAWQRRRLAP
;
A
#
# COMPACT_ATOMS: atom_id res chain seq x y z
N MET A 1 1.10 39.70 73.58
CA MET A 1 0.81 40.26 72.24
C MET A 1 0.48 39.10 71.29
N THR A 2 -0.79 38.89 71.01
CA THR A 2 -1.30 37.76 70.26
C THR A 2 -1.70 38.26 68.85
N VAL A 3 -1.00 37.84 67.85
CA VAL A 3 -1.29 38.21 66.46
C VAL A 3 -2.34 37.21 65.87
N LYS A 4 -3.54 37.73 65.61
CA LYS A 4 -4.60 37.02 64.93
C LYS A 4 -4.27 36.98 63.39
N VAL A 5 -4.04 35.77 62.80
CA VAL A 5 -4.01 35.59 61.40
C VAL A 5 -5.45 35.35 60.91
N VAL A 6 -5.96 36.24 60.07
CA VAL A 6 -7.25 36.12 59.38
C VAL A 6 -7.05 35.34 58.11
N SER A 7 -7.55 34.09 58.07
CA SER A 7 -7.62 33.31 56.85
C SER A 7 -8.79 33.78 55.98
N ARG A 8 -8.51 34.34 54.82
CA ARG A 8 -9.52 34.54 53.76
C ARG A 8 -9.72 33.23 53.01
N SER A 9 -10.86 32.60 53.21
CA SER A 9 -11.32 31.51 52.35
C SER A 9 -11.74 32.07 50.99
N ALA A 10 -10.97 31.77 49.96
CA ALA A 10 -11.40 31.99 48.57
C ALA A 10 -12.27 30.80 48.17
N SER A 11 -13.56 31.03 48.09
CA SER A 11 -14.48 30.10 47.46
C SER A 11 -14.25 30.08 45.94
N HIS A 12 -13.51 29.06 45.46
CA HIS A 12 -13.44 28.77 44.04
C HIS A 12 -14.76 28.08 43.65
N THR A 13 -15.61 28.80 42.95
CA THR A 13 -16.71 28.22 42.19
C THR A 13 -16.10 27.36 41.11
N ALA A 14 -16.16 26.03 41.28
CA ALA A 14 -15.82 25.08 40.24
C ALA A 14 -16.82 25.33 39.07
N GLN A 15 -16.33 25.91 37.99
CA GLN A 15 -17.07 25.95 36.75
C GLN A 15 -17.21 24.50 36.27
N ASN A 16 -18.44 24.00 36.28
CA ASN A 16 -18.80 22.74 35.64
C ASN A 16 -18.49 22.89 34.13
N LEU A 17 -17.34 22.34 33.70
CA LEU A 17 -17.08 22.12 32.30
C LEU A 17 -18.14 21.13 31.80
N PRO A 18 -18.77 21.38 30.64
CA PRO A 18 -19.75 20.44 30.08
C PRO A 18 -19.06 19.09 29.87
N GLU A 19 -19.63 18.01 30.41
CA GLU A 19 -19.22 16.66 30.09
C GLU A 19 -19.31 16.48 28.60
N ILE A 20 -18.17 16.31 27.95
CA ILE A 20 -18.12 15.92 26.53
C ILE A 20 -18.61 14.48 26.48
N THR A 21 -19.90 14.31 26.19
CA THR A 21 -20.47 13.00 25.91
C THR A 21 -19.86 12.50 24.61
N VAL A 22 -18.80 11.69 24.70
CA VAL A 22 -18.25 10.98 23.55
C VAL A 22 -19.29 9.95 23.13
N MET A 23 -20.04 10.27 22.08
CA MET A 23 -20.97 9.27 21.49
C MET A 23 -20.15 8.05 21.07
N PRO A 24 -20.53 6.83 21.48
CA PRO A 24 -19.82 5.63 21.06
C PRO A 24 -19.86 5.55 19.53
N LEU A 25 -18.67 5.45 18.91
CA LEU A 25 -18.52 5.34 17.44
C LEU A 25 -19.20 4.05 16.97
N SER A 26 -20.38 4.15 16.35
CA SER A 26 -21.04 3.00 15.76
C SER A 26 -20.48 2.73 14.36
N LEU A 27 -19.65 1.69 14.23
CA LEU A 27 -19.10 1.26 12.94
C LEU A 27 -20.20 0.95 11.92
N ALA A 28 -21.36 0.49 12.37
CA ALA A 28 -22.52 0.22 11.50
C ALA A 28 -23.11 1.48 10.87
N GLN A 29 -22.91 2.64 11.48
CA GLN A 29 -23.38 3.93 10.99
C GLN A 29 -22.35 4.66 10.11
N MET A 30 -21.10 4.17 10.05
CA MET A 30 -20.05 4.72 9.19
C MET A 30 -20.32 4.31 7.74
N ARG A 31 -21.18 5.07 7.06
CA ARG A 31 -21.57 4.84 5.67
C ARG A 31 -21.35 6.11 4.86
N ARG A 32 -20.72 5.96 3.70
CA ARG A 32 -20.63 7.01 2.69
C ARG A 32 -21.47 6.59 1.47
N ASN A 33 -22.30 7.48 0.98
CA ASN A 33 -22.95 7.30 -0.32
C ASN A 33 -21.97 7.69 -1.43
N TYR A 34 -21.82 6.81 -2.40
CA TYR A 34 -20.99 7.01 -3.57
C TYR A 34 -21.83 7.61 -4.70
N THR A 35 -21.45 8.80 -5.16
CA THR A 35 -22.28 9.58 -6.11
C THR A 35 -21.50 10.24 -7.22
N LEU A 36 -20.16 10.05 -7.25
CA LEU A 36 -19.31 10.82 -8.17
C LEU A 36 -19.48 10.41 -9.62
N ASN A 37 -19.42 9.12 -9.95
CA ASN A 37 -19.38 8.65 -11.32
C ASN A 37 -20.03 7.27 -11.48
N GLY A 38 -20.24 6.87 -12.76
CA GLY A 38 -20.54 5.51 -13.16
C GLY A 38 -19.48 4.97 -14.10
N LEU A 39 -19.40 3.65 -14.23
CA LEU A 39 -18.55 2.97 -15.18
C LEU A 39 -19.44 2.32 -16.24
N GLN A 40 -19.69 3.06 -17.33
CA GLN A 40 -20.45 2.56 -18.47
C GLN A 40 -19.57 1.65 -19.33
N ASP A 41 -20.19 0.71 -20.03
CA ASP A 41 -19.46 -0.26 -20.88
C ASP A 41 -18.72 0.43 -22.03
N GLU A 42 -19.27 1.53 -22.55
CA GLU A 42 -18.69 2.33 -23.63
C GLU A 42 -17.45 3.14 -23.20
N ALA A 43 -17.32 3.42 -21.91
CA ALA A 43 -16.18 4.11 -21.34
C ALA A 43 -15.03 3.16 -20.98
N ALA A 44 -15.26 1.85 -21.04
CA ALA A 44 -14.27 0.85 -20.70
C ALA A 44 -13.40 0.51 -21.90
N LEU A 45 -12.08 0.53 -21.70
CA LEU A 45 -11.13 0.14 -22.74
C LEU A 45 -11.07 -1.38 -22.86
N ASP A 46 -10.77 -1.90 -24.05
CA ASP A 46 -10.59 -3.34 -24.28
C ASP A 46 -9.29 -3.86 -23.62
N ASP A 47 -8.24 -3.03 -23.60
CA ASP A 47 -7.01 -3.32 -22.87
C ASP A 47 -7.12 -2.85 -21.39
N PRO A 48 -7.14 -3.80 -20.42
CA PRO A 48 -7.21 -3.44 -19.01
C PRO A 48 -5.95 -2.74 -18.47
N LEU A 49 -4.78 -2.95 -19.10
CA LEU A 49 -3.57 -2.22 -18.69
C LEU A 49 -3.64 -0.75 -19.11
N ALA A 50 -4.16 -0.47 -20.30
CA ALA A 50 -4.43 0.91 -20.73
C ALA A 50 -5.48 1.58 -19.83
N MET A 51 -6.56 0.86 -19.48
CA MET A 51 -7.57 1.36 -18.54
C MET A 51 -6.99 1.63 -17.15
N PHE A 52 -6.12 0.77 -16.64
CA PHE A 52 -5.43 1.00 -15.37
C PHE A 52 -4.53 2.24 -15.44
N ARG A 53 -3.75 2.42 -16.53
CA ARG A 53 -2.92 3.63 -16.73
C ARG A 53 -3.76 4.91 -16.67
N GLN A 54 -4.91 4.90 -17.34
CA GLN A 54 -5.84 6.04 -17.32
C GLN A 54 -6.37 6.32 -15.91
N TRP A 55 -6.81 5.30 -15.17
CA TRP A 55 -7.34 5.46 -13.82
C TRP A 55 -6.27 5.90 -12.83
N LEU A 56 -5.05 5.36 -12.93
CA LEU A 56 -3.92 5.78 -12.12
C LEU A 56 -3.56 7.25 -12.37
N GLN A 57 -3.57 7.70 -13.64
CA GLN A 57 -3.34 9.11 -13.96
C GLN A 57 -4.42 10.01 -13.35
N GLN A 58 -5.69 9.65 -13.49
CA GLN A 58 -6.80 10.38 -12.86
C GLN A 58 -6.67 10.42 -11.34
N ALA A 59 -6.23 9.34 -10.71
CA ALA A 59 -5.97 9.30 -9.28
C ALA A 59 -4.83 10.25 -8.88
N ARG A 60 -3.73 10.29 -9.62
CA ARG A 60 -2.62 11.23 -9.38
C ARG A 60 -3.05 12.68 -9.47
N ASP A 61 -3.96 12.98 -10.42
CA ASP A 61 -4.43 14.36 -10.66
C ASP A 61 -5.48 14.81 -9.64
N THR A 62 -6.17 13.86 -9.00
CA THR A 62 -7.32 14.12 -8.12
C THR A 62 -6.99 13.95 -6.64
N GLU A 63 -6.14 12.96 -6.29
CA GLU A 63 -5.78 12.69 -4.91
C GLU A 63 -4.91 13.82 -4.37
N CYS A 64 -5.45 14.53 -3.39
CA CYS A 64 -4.66 15.46 -2.59
C CYS A 64 -3.76 14.67 -1.64
N ALA A 65 -2.46 15.05 -1.55
CA ALA A 65 -1.59 14.51 -0.51
C ALA A 65 -2.34 14.40 0.85
N PRO A 66 -2.17 13.35 1.65
CA PRO A 66 -0.98 12.47 1.69
C PRO A 66 -1.12 11.12 1.00
N VAL A 67 -2.20 10.83 0.27
CA VAL A 67 -2.39 9.52 -0.36
C VAL A 67 -1.55 9.41 -1.63
N GLU A 68 -0.63 8.45 -1.67
CA GLU A 68 0.13 8.15 -2.88
C GLU A 68 -0.73 7.29 -3.82
N ALA A 69 -1.10 7.80 -4.99
CA ALA A 69 -1.97 7.11 -5.96
C ALA A 69 -1.43 5.72 -6.37
N ASN A 70 -0.11 5.53 -6.30
CA ASN A 70 0.56 4.25 -6.55
C ASN A 70 0.67 3.35 -5.31
N SER A 71 0.06 3.72 -4.20
CA SER A 71 -0.03 2.88 -3.00
C SER A 71 -0.96 1.70 -3.25
N MET A 72 -0.53 0.49 -2.90
CA MET A 72 -1.31 -0.73 -3.11
C MET A 72 -1.20 -1.68 -1.93
N VAL A 73 -2.24 -2.44 -1.69
CA VAL A 73 -2.19 -3.61 -0.82
C VAL A 73 -1.75 -4.80 -1.66
N LEU A 74 -0.63 -5.43 -1.28
CA LEU A 74 -0.19 -6.70 -1.86
C LEU A 74 -0.60 -7.84 -0.94
N ALA A 75 -1.38 -8.79 -1.45
CA ALA A 75 -1.72 -10.05 -0.81
C ALA A 75 -0.85 -11.18 -1.35
N THR A 76 -0.32 -12.00 -0.43
CA THR A 76 0.46 -13.21 -0.71
C THR A 76 -0.02 -14.32 0.21
N VAL A 77 0.31 -15.58 -0.11
CA VAL A 77 -0.09 -16.74 0.66
C VAL A 77 1.15 -17.48 1.14
N ASP A 78 1.16 -17.92 2.39
CA ASP A 78 2.25 -18.74 2.93
C ASP A 78 2.11 -20.22 2.51
N ASP A 79 3.04 -21.03 2.91
CA ASP A 79 3.10 -22.48 2.64
C ASP A 79 2.00 -23.29 3.33
N GLU A 80 1.35 -22.71 4.36
CA GLU A 80 0.17 -23.27 5.03
C GLU A 80 -1.16 -22.79 4.42
N GLY A 81 -1.11 -22.00 3.33
CA GLY A 81 -2.30 -21.47 2.65
C GLY A 81 -2.92 -20.24 3.33
N ARG A 82 -2.25 -19.62 4.31
CA ARG A 82 -2.77 -18.44 5.00
C ARG A 82 -2.46 -17.16 4.21
N PRO A 83 -3.45 -16.27 4.00
CA PRO A 83 -3.26 -15.01 3.30
C PRO A 83 -2.60 -13.96 4.20
N HIS A 84 -1.71 -13.18 3.62
CA HIS A 84 -1.01 -12.07 4.26
C HIS A 84 -1.09 -10.81 3.40
N CYS A 85 -1.35 -9.66 4.02
CA CYS A 85 -1.44 -8.37 3.34
C CYS A 85 -0.44 -7.36 3.90
N ARG A 86 0.04 -6.45 3.04
CA ARG A 86 0.84 -5.26 3.40
C ARG A 86 0.68 -4.18 2.35
N VAL A 87 0.91 -2.95 2.75
CA VAL A 87 0.95 -1.83 1.82
C VAL A 87 2.35 -1.73 1.20
N LEU A 88 2.41 -1.57 -0.11
CA LEU A 88 3.60 -1.30 -0.90
C LEU A 88 3.30 -0.22 -1.94
N LEU A 89 4.34 0.22 -2.65
CA LEU A 89 4.21 1.17 -3.75
C LEU A 89 4.47 0.48 -5.09
N LEU A 90 3.56 0.66 -6.04
CA LEU A 90 3.83 0.34 -7.44
C LEU A 90 4.95 1.24 -7.95
N LYS A 91 5.95 0.66 -8.62
CA LYS A 91 7.12 1.39 -9.12
C LYS A 91 7.29 1.34 -10.63
N GLY A 92 6.53 0.49 -11.31
CA GLY A 92 6.51 0.41 -12.75
C GLY A 92 5.26 -0.29 -13.26
N LEU A 93 4.89 0.05 -14.48
CA LEU A 93 3.84 -0.61 -15.25
C LEU A 93 4.32 -0.72 -16.69
N SER A 94 4.43 -1.94 -17.18
CA SER A 94 4.74 -2.28 -18.56
C SER A 94 3.61 -3.11 -19.15
N ASP A 95 3.78 -3.54 -20.39
CA ASP A 95 2.84 -4.49 -21.01
C ASP A 95 2.95 -5.89 -20.40
N GLU A 96 4.07 -6.19 -19.72
CA GLU A 96 4.24 -7.43 -18.97
C GLU A 96 3.51 -7.44 -17.62
N GLY A 97 3.27 -6.26 -17.01
CA GLY A 97 2.58 -6.17 -15.73
C GLY A 97 3.09 -5.11 -14.76
N PHE A 98 2.93 -5.40 -13.49
CA PHE A 98 3.01 -4.48 -12.36
C PHE A 98 4.28 -4.71 -11.54
N THR A 99 5.18 -3.72 -11.53
CA THR A 99 6.49 -3.82 -10.89
C THR A 99 6.51 -3.24 -9.48
N PHE A 100 7.08 -3.99 -8.54
CA PHE A 100 7.36 -3.53 -7.17
C PHE A 100 8.70 -4.09 -6.69
N PHE A 101 9.25 -3.52 -5.62
CA PHE A 101 10.56 -3.90 -5.10
C PHE A 101 10.52 -4.27 -3.64
N GLY A 102 11.46 -5.11 -3.21
CA GLY A 102 11.57 -5.51 -1.82
C GLY A 102 12.70 -6.49 -1.53
N ASN A 103 12.79 -6.89 -0.26
CA ASN A 103 13.75 -7.90 0.19
C ASN A 103 13.18 -9.29 -0.10
N TYR A 104 13.93 -10.13 -0.81
CA TYR A 104 13.57 -11.50 -1.17
C TYR A 104 13.52 -12.44 0.04
N GLN A 105 14.21 -12.09 1.12
CA GLN A 105 14.23 -12.86 2.38
C GLN A 105 13.15 -12.39 3.38
N SER A 106 12.37 -11.36 3.05
CA SER A 106 11.22 -10.94 3.88
C SER A 106 10.10 -11.97 3.81
N ASP A 107 9.07 -11.83 4.67
CA ASP A 107 7.92 -12.73 4.66
C ASP A 107 7.27 -12.83 3.29
N LYS A 108 6.97 -11.68 2.65
CA LYS A 108 6.43 -11.69 1.29
C LYS A 108 7.37 -12.32 0.27
N GLY A 109 8.70 -12.15 0.44
CA GLY A 109 9.68 -12.74 -0.46
C GLY A 109 9.71 -14.25 -0.37
N ARG A 110 9.63 -14.82 0.85
CA ARG A 110 9.52 -16.25 1.07
C ARG A 110 8.19 -16.81 0.58
N GLN A 111 7.09 -16.12 0.87
CA GLN A 111 5.76 -16.48 0.41
C GLN A 111 5.69 -16.54 -1.12
N LEU A 112 6.21 -15.54 -1.82
CA LEU A 112 6.26 -15.53 -3.29
C LEU A 112 7.21 -16.58 -3.88
N ALA A 113 8.25 -16.98 -3.14
CA ALA A 113 9.12 -18.07 -3.57
C ALA A 113 8.43 -19.44 -3.46
N ALA A 114 7.59 -19.64 -2.43
CA ALA A 114 6.83 -20.87 -2.22
C ALA A 114 5.55 -20.91 -3.10
N ASN A 115 4.83 -19.79 -3.19
CA ASN A 115 3.63 -19.65 -4.01
C ASN A 115 3.72 -18.34 -4.81
N PRO A 116 4.01 -18.40 -6.12
CA PRO A 116 4.23 -17.21 -6.94
C PRO A 116 2.93 -16.50 -7.38
N TYR A 117 1.80 -16.78 -6.76
CA TYR A 117 0.55 -16.06 -7.00
C TYR A 117 0.33 -14.96 -5.97
N ALA A 118 -0.13 -13.81 -6.46
CA ALA A 118 -0.44 -12.67 -5.61
C ALA A 118 -1.66 -11.89 -6.13
N ALA A 119 -2.22 -11.08 -5.24
CA ALA A 119 -3.21 -10.08 -5.60
C ALA A 119 -2.75 -8.70 -5.15
N MET A 120 -3.05 -7.69 -5.97
CA MET A 120 -2.87 -6.28 -5.65
C MET A 120 -4.22 -5.59 -5.58
N THR A 121 -4.37 -4.66 -4.65
CA THR A 121 -5.56 -3.79 -4.58
C THR A 121 -5.12 -2.34 -4.47
N PHE A 122 -5.62 -1.52 -5.38
CA PHE A 122 -5.57 -0.06 -5.32
C PHE A 122 -6.93 0.44 -4.88
N PHE A 123 -6.94 1.43 -3.98
CA PHE A 123 -8.17 2.09 -3.56
C PHE A 123 -7.96 3.60 -3.56
N TRP A 124 -8.76 4.30 -4.36
CA TRP A 124 -8.75 5.75 -4.51
C TRP A 124 -10.06 6.33 -3.99
N PRO A 125 -10.12 6.64 -2.68
CA PRO A 125 -11.36 7.09 -2.03
C PRO A 125 -11.88 8.41 -2.59
N GLY A 126 -11.00 9.30 -3.08
CA GLY A 126 -11.37 10.55 -3.73
C GLY A 126 -12.12 10.37 -5.04
N LEU A 127 -11.88 9.25 -5.75
CA LEU A 127 -12.57 8.88 -6.98
C LEU A 127 -13.66 7.83 -6.77
N GLU A 128 -13.83 7.31 -5.56
CA GLU A 128 -14.72 6.20 -5.24
C GLU A 128 -14.41 4.96 -6.12
N ARG A 129 -13.11 4.67 -6.33
CA ARG A 129 -12.63 3.61 -7.22
C ARG A 129 -11.74 2.62 -6.51
N GLN A 130 -11.83 1.38 -6.97
CA GLN A 130 -10.92 0.31 -6.61
C GLN A 130 -10.51 -0.46 -7.85
N VAL A 131 -9.23 -0.90 -7.90
CA VAL A 131 -8.78 -1.88 -8.89
C VAL A 131 -8.14 -3.05 -8.16
N ARG A 132 -8.57 -4.27 -8.50
CA ARG A 132 -7.97 -5.51 -8.04
C ARG A 132 -7.26 -6.18 -9.21
N ILE A 133 -6.08 -6.73 -8.95
CA ILE A 133 -5.24 -7.38 -9.94
C ILE A 133 -4.77 -8.69 -9.35
N GLU A 134 -4.93 -9.77 -10.09
CA GLU A 134 -4.53 -11.11 -9.67
C GLU A 134 -3.64 -11.71 -10.76
N GLY A 135 -2.58 -12.40 -10.36
CA GLY A 135 -1.70 -13.03 -11.33
C GLY A 135 -0.44 -13.63 -10.74
N ARG A 136 0.40 -14.12 -11.62
CA ARG A 136 1.66 -14.77 -11.28
C ARG A 136 2.78 -13.74 -11.11
N VAL A 137 3.63 -13.94 -10.13
CA VAL A 137 4.76 -13.04 -9.83
C VAL A 137 6.07 -13.71 -10.21
N SER A 138 6.92 -13.00 -10.93
CA SER A 138 8.32 -13.38 -11.19
C SER A 138 9.28 -12.32 -10.62
N ARG A 139 10.53 -12.70 -10.42
CA ARG A 139 11.60 -11.72 -10.16
C ARG A 139 11.94 -10.98 -11.44
N LEU A 140 12.23 -9.69 -11.33
CA LEU A 140 12.77 -8.90 -12.43
C LEU A 140 14.21 -9.31 -12.76
N ASP A 141 14.62 -8.98 -13.98
CA ASP A 141 16.03 -9.03 -14.38
C ASP A 141 16.89 -8.26 -13.37
N PRO A 142 18.05 -8.83 -12.95
CA PRO A 142 18.97 -8.16 -12.04
C PRO A 142 19.36 -6.74 -12.46
N GLN A 143 19.56 -6.49 -13.75
CA GLN A 143 19.94 -5.15 -14.26
C GLN A 143 18.84 -4.11 -13.99
N LEU A 144 17.56 -4.47 -14.16
CA LEU A 144 16.44 -3.59 -13.82
C LEU A 144 16.37 -3.32 -12.31
N SER A 145 16.69 -4.32 -11.51
CA SER A 145 16.76 -4.19 -10.05
C SER A 145 17.92 -3.29 -9.62
N ASP A 146 19.08 -3.41 -10.28
CA ASP A 146 20.25 -2.56 -10.04
C ASP A 146 19.94 -1.10 -10.41
N ALA A 147 19.40 -0.86 -11.60
CA ALA A 147 19.04 0.48 -12.06
C ALA A 147 18.05 1.18 -11.11
N TYR A 148 17.02 0.45 -10.65
CA TYR A 148 16.10 1.02 -9.66
C TYR A 148 16.76 1.22 -8.30
N PHE A 149 17.60 0.29 -7.83
CA PHE A 149 18.31 0.45 -6.56
C PHE A 149 19.19 1.69 -6.55
N ASP A 150 19.90 1.97 -7.64
CA ASP A 150 20.78 3.12 -7.79
C ASP A 150 20.03 4.45 -7.85
N SER A 151 18.78 4.45 -8.32
CA SER A 151 17.91 5.63 -8.30
C SER A 151 17.42 6.02 -6.91
N ARG A 152 17.56 5.14 -5.90
CA ARG A 152 17.12 5.39 -4.53
C ARG A 152 18.08 6.31 -3.79
N SER A 153 17.55 7.05 -2.81
CA SER A 153 18.40 7.84 -1.92
C SER A 153 19.44 6.98 -1.20
N MET A 154 20.60 7.54 -0.91
CA MET A 154 21.68 6.86 -0.18
C MET A 154 21.17 6.23 1.13
N ALA A 155 20.35 6.96 1.90
CA ALA A 155 19.76 6.47 3.14
C ALA A 155 18.87 5.22 2.90
N SER A 156 18.08 5.21 1.82
CA SER A 156 17.25 4.05 1.45
C SER A 156 18.07 2.85 0.98
N ARG A 157 19.19 3.09 0.31
CA ARG A 157 20.13 2.01 -0.08
C ARG A 157 20.80 1.39 1.12
N LEU A 158 21.34 2.18 2.04
CA LEU A 158 21.93 1.72 3.30
C LEU A 158 20.91 1.01 4.20
N GLY A 159 19.67 1.52 4.26
CA GLY A 159 18.56 0.86 4.98
C GLY A 159 18.24 -0.54 4.45
N ALA A 160 18.38 -0.77 3.14
CA ALA A 160 18.18 -2.09 2.55
C ALA A 160 19.26 -3.10 2.98
N TRP A 161 20.48 -2.65 3.21
CA TRP A 161 21.57 -3.47 3.77
C TRP A 161 21.43 -3.71 5.26
N ALA A 162 21.03 -2.68 6.01
CA ALA A 162 20.97 -2.74 7.47
C ALA A 162 19.80 -3.56 8.01
N SER A 163 18.66 -3.61 7.28
CA SER A 163 17.43 -4.18 7.81
C SER A 163 17.22 -5.64 7.41
N PRO A 164 17.25 -6.60 8.37
CA PRO A 164 16.81 -7.97 8.15
C PRO A 164 15.28 -8.03 8.08
N GLN A 165 14.72 -7.53 6.99
CA GLN A 165 13.27 -7.28 6.85
C GLN A 165 12.41 -8.48 7.28
N SER A 166 11.37 -8.21 8.08
CA SER A 166 10.43 -9.18 8.66
C SER A 166 11.04 -10.12 9.73
N ARG A 167 12.23 -9.84 10.23
CA ARG A 167 12.82 -10.60 11.35
C ARG A 167 12.57 -9.86 12.67
N PRO A 168 12.37 -10.61 13.78
CA PRO A 168 12.33 -10.01 15.10
C PRO A 168 13.60 -9.23 15.41
N LEU A 169 13.45 -8.07 16.04
CA LEU A 169 14.55 -7.25 16.54
C LEU A 169 14.39 -7.06 18.05
N ALA A 170 15.49 -7.00 18.76
CA ALA A 170 15.48 -6.80 20.20
C ALA A 170 14.92 -5.42 20.59
N SER A 171 15.20 -4.39 19.76
CA SER A 171 14.73 -3.02 20.02
C SER A 171 14.91 -2.11 18.78
N ARG A 172 14.34 -0.93 18.83
CA ARG A 172 14.62 0.14 17.86
C ARG A 172 16.11 0.51 17.85
N ALA A 173 16.75 0.60 19.01
CA ALA A 173 18.17 0.90 19.14
C ALA A 173 19.05 -0.15 18.47
N ALA A 174 18.65 -1.43 18.49
CA ALA A 174 19.35 -2.48 17.76
C ALA A 174 19.39 -2.21 16.25
N LEU A 175 18.24 -1.81 15.65
CA LEU A 175 18.20 -1.45 14.24
C LEU A 175 19.07 -0.21 13.92
N GLU A 176 19.05 0.79 14.78
CA GLU A 176 19.89 2.00 14.63
C GLU A 176 21.37 1.68 14.71
N SER A 177 21.76 0.77 15.60
CA SER A 177 23.13 0.25 15.69
C SER A 177 23.55 -0.48 14.41
N MET A 178 22.68 -1.36 13.88
CA MET A 178 22.93 -2.06 12.61
C MET A 178 23.10 -1.08 11.46
N LEU A 179 22.25 -0.05 11.38
CA LEU A 179 22.36 1.00 10.36
C LEU A 179 23.69 1.77 10.50
N ALA A 180 24.07 2.15 11.72
CA ALA A 180 25.35 2.84 11.97
C ALA A 180 26.58 1.99 11.56
N GLN A 181 26.54 0.68 11.83
CA GLN A 181 27.57 -0.26 11.40
C GLN A 181 27.62 -0.37 9.86
N THR A 182 26.46 -0.48 9.22
CA THR A 182 26.34 -0.51 7.75
C THR A 182 26.94 0.76 7.13
N ILE A 183 26.58 1.93 7.66
CA ILE A 183 27.13 3.22 7.19
C ILE A 183 28.68 3.22 7.29
N LYS A 184 29.22 2.79 8.43
CA LYS A 184 30.69 2.71 8.64
C LYS A 184 31.36 1.78 7.62
N GLY A 185 30.72 0.62 7.33
CA GLY A 185 31.24 -0.35 6.37
C GLY A 185 31.31 0.17 4.93
N PHE A 186 30.43 1.12 4.57
CA PHE A 186 30.39 1.70 3.22
C PHE A 186 31.11 3.06 3.08
N VAL A 187 31.83 3.53 4.10
CA VAL A 187 32.58 4.78 3.98
C VAL A 187 33.60 4.68 2.84
N GLY A 188 33.51 5.59 1.86
CA GLY A 188 34.38 5.61 0.68
C GLY A 188 34.09 4.52 -0.35
N GLN A 189 33.01 3.79 -0.22
CA GLN A 189 32.61 2.73 -1.16
C GLN A 189 31.25 3.03 -1.82
N THR A 190 31.04 2.47 -3.00
CA THR A 190 29.73 2.48 -3.65
C THR A 190 28.78 1.51 -2.95
N VAL A 191 27.59 1.97 -2.63
CA VAL A 191 26.53 1.12 -2.06
C VAL A 191 25.77 0.43 -3.19
N SER A 192 26.23 -0.74 -3.60
CA SER A 192 25.56 -1.59 -4.59
C SER A 192 24.35 -2.30 -3.99
N ARG A 193 23.50 -2.84 -4.85
CA ARG A 193 22.31 -3.59 -4.43
C ARG A 193 22.73 -4.92 -3.76
N PRO A 194 22.17 -5.26 -2.57
CA PRO A 194 22.38 -6.59 -2.02
C PRO A 194 21.63 -7.66 -2.83
N GLU A 195 22.19 -8.85 -2.96
CA GLU A 195 21.60 -9.97 -3.72
C GLU A 195 20.20 -10.36 -3.24
N TYR A 196 19.93 -10.19 -1.95
CA TYR A 196 18.63 -10.49 -1.35
C TYR A 196 17.58 -9.38 -1.54
N TRP A 197 17.86 -8.35 -2.32
CA TRP A 197 16.94 -7.26 -2.59
C TRP A 197 16.76 -7.07 -4.10
N GLY A 198 15.55 -6.81 -4.57
CA GLY A 198 15.31 -6.53 -5.98
C GLY A 198 13.84 -6.40 -6.32
N GLY A 199 13.55 -6.44 -7.60
CA GLY A 199 12.22 -6.24 -8.16
C GLY A 199 11.46 -7.54 -8.39
N TYR A 200 10.16 -7.37 -8.43
CA TYR A 200 9.17 -8.35 -8.85
C TYR A 200 8.27 -7.74 -9.92
N CYS A 201 7.79 -8.56 -10.85
CA CYS A 201 6.69 -8.25 -11.75
C CYS A 201 5.51 -9.18 -11.47
N LEU A 202 4.33 -8.62 -11.21
CA LEU A 202 3.08 -9.37 -11.25
C LEU A 202 2.57 -9.32 -12.68
N HIS A 203 2.53 -10.48 -13.34
CA HIS A 203 1.93 -10.69 -14.65
C HIS A 203 0.44 -10.90 -14.48
N PRO A 204 -0.40 -9.98 -14.92
CA PRO A 204 -1.82 -10.04 -14.61
C PRO A 204 -2.54 -11.11 -15.44
N GLU A 205 -3.35 -11.90 -14.76
CA GLU A 205 -4.27 -12.88 -15.36
C GLU A 205 -5.72 -12.41 -15.20
N ARG A 206 -5.96 -11.50 -14.24
CA ARG A 206 -7.26 -10.90 -13.98
C ARG A 206 -7.12 -9.47 -13.47
N LEU A 207 -7.98 -8.56 -13.97
CA LEU A 207 -8.18 -7.23 -13.39
C LEU A 207 -9.68 -6.99 -13.16
N GLU A 208 -10.03 -6.45 -12.00
CA GLU A 208 -11.39 -6.00 -11.71
C GLU A 208 -11.37 -4.50 -11.42
N PHE A 209 -12.13 -3.75 -12.19
CA PHE A 209 -12.39 -2.31 -11.98
C PHE A 209 -13.71 -2.14 -11.27
N TRP A 210 -13.69 -1.47 -10.14
CA TRP A 210 -14.86 -1.20 -9.31
C TRP A 210 -15.05 0.32 -9.19
N GLN A 211 -16.27 0.78 -9.47
CA GLN A 211 -16.68 2.17 -9.30
C GLN A 211 -17.85 2.25 -8.31
N GLY A 212 -17.71 3.10 -7.30
CA GLY A 212 -18.78 3.38 -6.34
C GLY A 212 -20.01 3.96 -6.99
N ARG A 213 -21.20 3.47 -6.58
CA ARG A 213 -22.52 3.96 -6.98
C ARG A 213 -23.42 4.04 -5.76
N ALA A 214 -24.47 4.88 -5.87
CA ALA A 214 -25.51 4.96 -4.88
C ALA A 214 -26.16 3.58 -4.62
N ASP A 215 -26.79 3.45 -3.47
CA ASP A 215 -27.57 2.27 -3.07
C ASP A 215 -26.80 0.94 -3.13
N ARG A 216 -25.45 1.00 -3.12
CA ARG A 216 -24.53 -0.13 -3.24
C ARG A 216 -24.61 -0.90 -4.56
N LEU A 217 -25.27 -0.35 -5.58
CA LEU A 217 -25.35 -0.92 -6.93
C LEU A 217 -24.10 -0.54 -7.76
N HIS A 218 -22.94 -0.93 -7.24
CA HIS A 218 -21.62 -0.57 -7.76
C HIS A 218 -21.37 -1.17 -9.14
N ASP A 219 -20.71 -0.41 -10.02
CA ASP A 219 -20.26 -0.94 -11.30
C ASP A 219 -18.99 -1.76 -11.11
N ARG A 220 -18.95 -2.95 -11.71
CA ARG A 220 -17.82 -3.86 -11.66
C ARG A 220 -17.54 -4.45 -13.04
N LEU A 221 -16.35 -4.19 -13.58
CA LEU A 221 -15.87 -4.78 -14.83
C LEU A 221 -14.71 -5.72 -14.52
N ASP A 222 -14.85 -6.98 -14.89
CA ASP A 222 -13.90 -8.07 -14.70
C ASP A 222 -13.27 -8.42 -16.04
N TYR A 223 -11.95 -8.29 -16.13
CA TYR A 223 -11.16 -8.70 -17.28
C TYR A 223 -10.39 -9.96 -16.91
N ARG A 224 -10.46 -10.96 -17.78
CA ARG A 224 -9.70 -12.21 -17.63
C ARG A 224 -8.87 -12.48 -18.87
N LEU A 225 -7.63 -12.85 -18.67
CA LEU A 225 -6.75 -13.29 -19.74
C LEU A 225 -7.05 -14.77 -20.04
N LEU A 226 -7.68 -15.05 -21.17
CA LEU A 226 -8.04 -16.39 -21.62
C LEU A 226 -7.46 -16.60 -23.01
N ASP A 227 -6.70 -17.65 -23.19
CA ASP A 227 -6.07 -18.01 -24.49
C ASP A 227 -5.28 -16.85 -25.13
N GLY A 228 -4.60 -16.04 -24.29
CA GLY A 228 -3.81 -14.90 -24.72
C GLY A 228 -4.59 -13.61 -25.04
N ALA A 229 -5.91 -13.61 -24.88
CA ALA A 229 -6.76 -12.45 -25.11
C ALA A 229 -7.53 -12.03 -23.86
N TRP A 230 -7.69 -10.71 -23.68
CA TRP A 230 -8.51 -10.19 -22.60
C TRP A 230 -9.99 -10.30 -22.93
N GLN A 231 -10.75 -10.92 -22.03
CA GLN A 231 -12.21 -10.99 -22.10
C GLN A 231 -12.80 -10.18 -20.95
N ARG A 232 -13.66 -9.23 -21.31
CA ARG A 232 -14.35 -8.35 -20.37
C ARG A 232 -15.77 -8.83 -20.10
N ARG A 233 -16.20 -8.74 -18.84
CA ARG A 233 -17.58 -8.99 -18.44
C ARG A 233 -17.96 -8.08 -17.26
N ARG A 234 -19.25 -7.78 -17.13
CA ARG A 234 -19.80 -7.09 -15.98
C ARG A 234 -20.11 -8.08 -14.87
N LEU A 235 -19.79 -7.72 -13.63
CA LEU A 235 -20.18 -8.48 -12.44
C LEU A 235 -21.32 -7.77 -11.70
N ALA A 236 -22.16 -8.55 -11.03
CA ALA A 236 -23.10 -8.01 -10.04
C ALA A 236 -22.33 -7.38 -8.86
N PRO A 237 -22.87 -6.32 -8.25
CA PRO A 237 -22.27 -5.64 -7.10
C PRO A 237 -22.19 -6.53 -5.86
#